data_b36d41dd4779c42a52913de8d4420b28
#
_entry.id   b36d41dd4779c42a52913de8d4420b28
#
_cell.length_a   1.000
_cell.length_b   1.000
_cell.length_c   1.000
_cell.angle_alpha   90.00
_cell.angle_beta   90.00
_cell.angle_gamma   90.00
#
_symmetry.space_group_name_H-M   'P 1'
#
loop_
_entity.id
_entity.type
_entity.pdbx_description
1 polymer ?
#
loop_
_entity_poly.entity_id
_entity_poly.type
_entity_poly.pdbx_seq_one_letter_code
_entity_poly.pdbx_strand_id
1 'polypeptide(L)'
;MNFINKIIVSTISFIPKSIVQIFSKKYVAGTNYRQALNIIKYLNKKGQSATIDILGEHTLKNKDCDSITNEYIDLLKEINNNKLDCNLSIKPSHIGADIDYHTVLNNFKKILNSANTFNNFIRIDMENSDLTDLTIRLYNDLKLISENIGIVLQAYLHRTEKDILK
;
A
#
# COMPACT_ATOMS: atom_id res chain seq x y z
N MET A 1 -4.76 18.20 -22.52
CA MET A 1 -3.75 17.13 -22.72
C MET A 1 -3.14 17.31 -24.10
N ASN A 2 -1.83 17.55 -24.20
CA ASN A 2 -1.15 17.80 -25.48
C ASN A 2 -1.29 16.62 -26.44
N PHE A 3 -1.33 16.89 -27.75
CA PHE A 3 -1.43 15.88 -28.82
C PHE A 3 -0.40 14.76 -28.66
N ILE A 4 0.83 15.09 -28.28
CA ILE A 4 1.92 14.14 -28.02
C ILE A 4 1.55 13.17 -26.86
N ASN A 5 0.95 13.66 -25.78
CA ASN A 5 0.52 12.83 -24.65
C ASN A 5 -0.59 11.85 -25.06
N LYS A 6 -1.48 12.24 -25.96
CA LYS A 6 -2.52 11.32 -26.50
C LYS A 6 -1.90 10.19 -27.31
N ILE A 7 -0.89 10.49 -28.13
CA ILE A 7 -0.17 9.47 -28.91
C ILE A 7 0.58 8.52 -27.97
N ILE A 8 1.29 9.02 -26.95
CA ILE A 8 2.02 8.20 -25.98
C ILE A 8 1.05 7.26 -25.25
N VAL A 9 -0.07 7.78 -24.74
CA VAL A 9 -1.06 6.96 -24.01
C VAL A 9 -1.69 5.90 -24.93
N SER A 10 -1.99 6.21 -26.19
CA SER A 10 -2.57 5.25 -27.12
C SER A 10 -1.59 4.17 -27.61
N THR A 11 -0.29 4.46 -27.58
CA THR A 11 0.75 3.52 -28.04
C THR A 11 1.36 2.70 -26.91
N ILE A 12 1.24 3.12 -25.65
CA ILE A 12 1.86 2.47 -24.50
C ILE A 12 1.36 1.03 -24.31
N SER A 13 0.10 0.76 -24.67
CA SER A 13 -0.53 -0.57 -24.60
C SER A 13 0.07 -1.59 -25.59
N PHE A 14 0.76 -1.12 -26.62
CA PHE A 14 1.40 -1.97 -27.62
C PHE A 14 2.89 -2.22 -27.34
N ILE A 15 3.45 -1.55 -26.31
CA ILE A 15 4.86 -1.74 -25.92
C ILE A 15 5.01 -3.09 -25.23
N PRO A 16 5.91 -3.98 -25.69
CA PRO A 16 6.19 -5.24 -25.01
C PRO A 16 6.60 -5.04 -23.55
N LYS A 17 6.06 -5.87 -22.63
CA LYS A 17 6.35 -5.78 -21.19
C LYS A 17 7.86 -5.77 -20.88
N SER A 18 8.67 -6.48 -21.67
CA SER A 18 10.12 -6.52 -21.54
C SER A 18 10.79 -5.15 -21.74
N ILE A 19 10.27 -4.34 -22.67
CA ILE A 19 10.77 -2.99 -22.90
C ILE A 19 10.35 -2.08 -21.74
N VAL A 20 9.08 -2.17 -21.31
CA VAL A 20 8.59 -1.42 -20.13
C VAL A 20 9.43 -1.75 -18.89
N GLN A 21 9.77 -3.02 -18.68
CA GLN A 21 10.60 -3.45 -17.54
C GLN A 21 12.00 -2.81 -17.53
N ILE A 22 12.61 -2.58 -18.68
CA ILE A 22 13.94 -1.92 -18.76
C ILE A 22 13.85 -0.50 -18.20
N PHE A 23 12.82 0.25 -18.58
CA PHE A 23 12.62 1.64 -18.11
C PHE A 23 12.10 1.70 -16.68
N SER A 24 11.27 0.74 -16.25
CA SER A 24 10.68 0.72 -14.91
C SER A 24 11.64 0.22 -13.82
N LYS A 25 12.72 -0.49 -14.16
CA LYS A 25 13.71 -1.01 -13.19
C LYS A 25 14.22 0.03 -12.20
N LYS A 26 14.28 1.30 -12.59
CA LYS A 26 14.70 2.40 -11.72
C LYS A 26 13.63 2.77 -10.68
N TYR A 27 12.37 2.47 -10.94
CA TYR A 27 11.20 2.91 -10.15
C TYR A 27 10.46 1.75 -9.50
N VAL A 28 10.73 0.52 -9.90
CA VAL A 28 10.07 -0.70 -9.38
C VAL A 28 11.09 -1.56 -8.67
N ALA A 29 10.87 -1.80 -7.38
CA ALA A 29 11.77 -2.56 -6.54
C ALA A 29 11.86 -4.05 -6.92
N GLY A 30 10.93 -4.55 -7.74
CA GLY A 30 10.93 -5.92 -8.23
C GLY A 30 9.53 -6.39 -8.64
N THR A 31 9.46 -7.60 -9.17
CA THR A 31 8.21 -8.27 -9.55
C THR A 31 7.65 -9.17 -8.43
N ASN A 32 8.40 -9.31 -7.33
CA ASN A 32 7.99 -10.05 -6.14
C ASN A 32 8.65 -9.43 -4.90
N TYR A 33 8.07 -9.70 -3.73
CA TYR A 33 8.55 -9.11 -2.46
C TYR A 33 9.99 -9.50 -2.11
N ARG A 34 10.50 -10.67 -2.52
CA ARG A 34 11.89 -11.06 -2.23
C ARG A 34 12.92 -10.14 -2.89
N GLN A 35 12.64 -9.68 -4.11
CA GLN A 35 13.49 -8.70 -4.80
C GLN A 35 13.44 -7.35 -4.08
N ALA A 36 12.26 -6.90 -3.68
CA ALA A 36 12.07 -5.68 -2.91
C ALA A 36 12.81 -5.73 -1.56
N LEU A 37 12.73 -6.85 -0.83
CA LEU A 37 13.45 -7.03 0.44
C LEU A 37 14.99 -6.90 0.27
N ASN A 38 15.56 -7.35 -0.84
CA ASN A 38 16.98 -7.16 -1.11
C ASN A 38 17.35 -5.68 -1.30
N ILE A 39 16.49 -4.91 -1.95
CA ILE A 39 16.67 -3.46 -2.11
C ILE A 39 16.55 -2.77 -0.75
N ILE A 40 15.56 -3.13 0.06
CA ILE A 40 15.39 -2.60 1.42
C ILE A 40 16.62 -2.89 2.26
N LYS A 41 17.14 -4.12 2.21
CA LYS A 41 18.39 -4.52 2.90
C LYS A 41 19.58 -3.64 2.50
N TYR A 42 19.70 -3.31 1.22
CA TYR A 42 20.73 -2.40 0.73
C TYR A 42 20.51 -0.96 1.23
N LEU A 43 19.28 -0.46 1.24
CA LEU A 43 18.94 0.87 1.77
C LEU A 43 19.23 0.96 3.27
N ASN A 44 18.81 -0.05 4.06
CA ASN A 44 19.07 -0.10 5.50
C ASN A 44 20.56 -0.11 5.83
N LYS A 45 21.40 -0.79 5.04
CA LYS A 45 22.88 -0.72 5.19
C LYS A 45 23.44 0.69 4.99
N LYS A 46 22.69 1.57 4.32
CA LYS A 46 23.03 3.00 4.14
C LYS A 46 22.39 3.91 5.20
N GLY A 47 21.74 3.35 6.22
CA GLY A 47 21.03 4.08 7.26
C GLY A 47 19.69 4.68 6.79
N GLN A 48 19.10 4.14 5.72
CA GLN A 48 17.82 4.60 5.19
C GLN A 48 16.72 3.61 5.57
N SER A 49 15.63 4.11 6.16
CA SER A 49 14.39 3.36 6.37
C SER A 49 13.61 3.24 5.05
N ALA A 50 12.73 2.26 4.98
CA ALA A 50 11.90 2.03 3.80
C ALA A 50 10.42 1.87 4.15
N THR A 51 9.57 2.11 3.16
CA THR A 51 8.17 1.70 3.16
C THR A 51 7.94 0.82 1.95
N ILE A 52 7.22 -0.28 2.12
CA ILE A 52 6.89 -1.20 1.02
C ILE A 52 5.37 -1.30 0.84
N ASP A 53 4.96 -1.35 -0.42
CA ASP A 53 3.58 -1.57 -0.87
C ASP A 53 3.54 -2.75 -1.85
N ILE A 54 2.50 -3.57 -1.77
CA ILE A 54 2.17 -4.59 -2.78
C ILE A 54 1.30 -3.90 -3.83
N LEU A 55 1.85 -3.77 -5.03
CA LEU A 55 1.20 -3.04 -6.11
C LEU A 55 -0.13 -3.69 -6.51
N GLY A 56 -1.21 -2.95 -6.39
CA GLY A 56 -2.56 -3.35 -6.76
C GLY A 56 -3.60 -2.38 -6.20
N GLU A 57 -4.80 -2.42 -6.78
CA GLU A 57 -5.95 -1.61 -6.39
C GLU A 57 -7.24 -2.21 -6.96
N HIS A 58 -8.40 -1.77 -6.45
CA HIS A 58 -9.73 -2.11 -6.96
C HIS A 58 -10.01 -3.63 -7.05
N THR A 59 -9.68 -4.36 -5.97
CA THR A 59 -9.97 -5.80 -5.87
C THR A 59 -11.43 -6.03 -5.50
N LEU A 60 -12.18 -6.73 -6.38
CA LEU A 60 -13.64 -6.89 -6.28
C LEU A 60 -14.08 -8.29 -5.79
N LYS A 61 -13.15 -9.20 -5.52
CA LYS A 61 -13.47 -10.57 -5.07
C LYS A 61 -12.89 -10.83 -3.70
N ASN A 62 -13.72 -11.28 -2.77
CA ASN A 62 -13.30 -11.62 -1.41
C ASN A 62 -12.09 -12.56 -1.37
N LYS A 63 -12.09 -13.60 -2.21
CA LYS A 63 -10.98 -14.55 -2.29
C LYS A 63 -9.65 -13.90 -2.64
N ASP A 64 -9.66 -12.93 -3.56
CA ASP A 64 -8.46 -12.22 -3.96
C ASP A 64 -8.01 -11.27 -2.84
N CYS A 65 -8.94 -10.57 -2.18
CA CYS A 65 -8.66 -9.73 -1.00
C CYS A 65 -8.04 -10.54 0.15
N ASP A 66 -8.56 -11.75 0.42
CA ASP A 66 -8.00 -12.64 1.44
C ASP A 66 -6.58 -13.11 1.06
N SER A 67 -6.34 -13.43 -0.20
CA SER A 67 -5.01 -13.81 -0.70
C SER A 67 -4.00 -12.67 -0.51
N ILE A 68 -4.37 -11.46 -0.89
CA ILE A 68 -3.53 -10.25 -0.77
C ILE A 68 -3.29 -9.93 0.72
N THR A 69 -4.32 -10.07 1.57
CA THR A 69 -4.20 -9.89 3.01
C THR A 69 -3.15 -10.85 3.61
N ASN A 70 -3.17 -12.11 3.20
CA ASN A 70 -2.18 -13.09 3.63
C ASN A 70 -0.78 -12.77 3.10
N GLU A 71 -0.65 -12.23 1.89
CA GLU A 71 0.63 -11.79 1.33
C GLU A 71 1.23 -10.64 2.15
N TYR A 72 0.43 -9.66 2.60
CA TYR A 72 0.90 -8.61 3.54
C TYR A 72 1.34 -9.19 4.88
N ILE A 73 0.63 -10.19 5.42
CA ILE A 73 1.01 -10.86 6.67
C ILE A 73 2.34 -11.61 6.52
N ASP A 74 2.53 -12.31 5.41
CA ASP A 74 3.78 -13.00 5.14
C ASP A 74 4.94 -12.01 4.90
N LEU A 75 4.68 -10.89 4.25
CA LEU A 75 5.65 -9.81 4.08
C LEU A 75 6.10 -9.23 5.44
N LEU A 76 5.19 -9.02 6.40
CA LEU A 76 5.53 -8.60 7.77
C LEU A 76 6.45 -9.60 8.46
N LYS A 77 6.17 -10.91 8.32
CA LYS A 77 7.05 -11.97 8.86
C LYS A 77 8.45 -11.89 8.26
N GLU A 78 8.53 -11.70 6.95
CA GLU A 78 9.83 -11.61 6.26
C GLU A 78 10.60 -10.33 6.65
N ILE A 79 9.94 -9.20 6.81
CA ILE A 79 10.54 -7.96 7.32
C ILE A 79 11.13 -8.20 8.71
N ASN A 80 10.38 -8.82 9.62
CA ASN A 80 10.82 -9.13 10.96
C ASN A 80 11.97 -10.15 10.98
N ASN A 81 11.86 -11.27 10.25
CA ASN A 81 12.87 -12.32 10.19
C ASN A 81 14.22 -11.79 9.68
N ASN A 82 14.19 -10.87 8.74
CA ASN A 82 15.38 -10.23 8.18
C ASN A 82 15.81 -8.97 8.96
N LYS A 83 15.11 -8.59 10.04
CA LYS A 83 15.38 -7.40 10.87
C LYS A 83 15.50 -6.13 10.05
N LEU A 84 14.58 -5.94 9.10
CA LEU A 84 14.59 -4.78 8.20
C LEU A 84 13.90 -3.58 8.83
N ASP A 85 14.51 -2.41 8.69
CA ASP A 85 13.87 -1.13 8.97
C ASP A 85 12.96 -0.75 7.79
N CYS A 86 11.74 -1.28 7.86
CA CYS A 86 10.72 -1.16 6.82
C CYS A 86 9.33 -1.31 7.41
N ASN A 87 8.40 -0.45 6.99
CA ASN A 87 6.99 -0.54 7.32
C ASN A 87 6.13 -0.80 6.06
N LEU A 88 4.84 -1.09 6.27
CA LEU A 88 3.89 -1.31 5.18
C LEU A 88 3.09 -0.06 4.85
N SER A 89 2.82 0.16 3.57
CA SER A 89 1.77 1.03 3.05
C SER A 89 0.72 0.18 2.35
N ILE A 90 -0.56 0.42 2.62
CA ILE A 90 -1.66 -0.43 2.15
C ILE A 90 -2.78 0.42 1.60
N LYS A 91 -3.21 0.13 0.38
CA LYS A 91 -4.38 0.74 -0.23
C LYS A 91 -5.67 0.03 0.20
N PRO A 92 -6.65 0.75 0.75
CA PRO A 92 -7.94 0.17 1.12
C PRO A 92 -8.63 -0.59 -0.03
N SER A 93 -8.61 -0.06 -1.26
CA SER A 93 -9.23 -0.71 -2.43
C SER A 93 -8.56 -2.04 -2.81
N HIS A 94 -7.28 -2.24 -2.45
CA HIS A 94 -6.56 -3.48 -2.73
C HIS A 94 -7.02 -4.65 -1.86
N ILE A 95 -7.56 -4.37 -0.66
CA ILE A 95 -7.96 -5.40 0.30
C ILE A 95 -9.45 -5.33 0.68
N GLY A 96 -10.29 -4.74 -0.21
CA GLY A 96 -11.73 -4.92 -0.15
C GLY A 96 -12.58 -3.69 0.11
N ALA A 97 -12.03 -2.45 0.04
CA ALA A 97 -12.83 -1.23 0.21
C ALA A 97 -13.92 -1.06 -0.85
N ASP A 98 -13.68 -1.57 -2.06
CA ASP A 98 -14.67 -1.54 -3.15
C ASP A 98 -15.75 -2.66 -3.03
N ILE A 99 -15.58 -3.59 -2.11
CA ILE A 99 -16.59 -4.61 -1.83
C ILE A 99 -17.55 -4.09 -0.75
N ASP A 100 -17.04 -3.90 0.46
CA ASP A 100 -17.77 -3.31 1.58
C ASP A 100 -16.83 -2.94 2.74
N TYR A 101 -17.35 -2.11 3.66
CA TYR A 101 -16.58 -1.64 4.82
C TYR A 101 -16.14 -2.77 5.76
N HIS A 102 -16.98 -3.79 5.98
CA HIS A 102 -16.64 -4.90 6.89
C HIS A 102 -15.49 -5.74 6.35
N THR A 103 -15.48 -5.97 5.04
CA THR A 103 -14.41 -6.71 4.37
C THR A 103 -13.08 -6.00 4.56
N VAL A 104 -12.96 -4.72 4.22
CA VAL A 104 -11.72 -3.98 4.35
C VAL A 104 -11.29 -3.84 5.82
N LEU A 105 -12.21 -3.55 6.73
CA LEU A 105 -11.92 -3.45 8.16
C LEU A 105 -11.38 -4.77 8.72
N ASN A 106 -11.99 -5.91 8.39
CA ASN A 106 -11.56 -7.21 8.87
C ASN A 106 -10.18 -7.59 8.32
N ASN A 107 -9.91 -7.28 7.05
CA ASN A 107 -8.61 -7.54 6.44
C ASN A 107 -7.51 -6.66 7.05
N PHE A 108 -7.77 -5.36 7.28
CA PHE A 108 -6.83 -4.52 8.03
C PHE A 108 -6.60 -5.03 9.46
N LYS A 109 -7.62 -5.48 10.18
CA LYS A 109 -7.47 -6.07 11.53
C LYS A 109 -6.53 -7.28 11.54
N LYS A 110 -6.66 -8.18 10.55
CA LYS A 110 -5.76 -9.34 10.42
C LYS A 110 -4.29 -8.90 10.25
N ILE A 111 -4.04 -7.93 9.35
CA ILE A 111 -2.70 -7.41 9.09
C ILE A 111 -2.17 -6.66 10.32
N LEU A 112 -2.99 -5.81 10.94
CA LEU A 112 -2.61 -5.02 12.12
C LEU A 112 -2.26 -5.90 13.32
N ASN A 113 -2.99 -7.00 13.55
CA ASN A 113 -2.66 -7.98 14.58
C ASN A 113 -1.28 -8.61 14.34
N SER A 114 -0.95 -8.93 13.09
CA SER A 114 0.38 -9.41 12.72
C SER A 114 1.45 -8.34 12.92
N ALA A 115 1.18 -7.10 12.50
CA ALA A 115 2.08 -5.97 12.69
C ALA A 115 2.38 -5.71 14.17
N ASN A 116 1.36 -5.75 15.04
CA ASN A 116 1.53 -5.61 16.49
C ASN A 116 2.44 -6.70 17.08
N THR A 117 2.32 -7.96 16.59
CA THR A 117 3.20 -9.05 17.04
C THR A 117 4.67 -8.77 16.74
N PHE A 118 4.97 -8.08 15.66
CA PHE A 118 6.33 -7.75 15.23
C PHE A 118 6.74 -6.30 15.55
N ASN A 119 5.91 -5.56 16.29
CA ASN A 119 6.09 -4.13 16.57
C ASN A 119 6.39 -3.32 15.29
N ASN A 120 5.64 -3.61 14.22
CA ASN A 120 5.76 -2.92 12.94
C ASN A 120 4.61 -1.93 12.73
N PHE A 121 4.85 -0.89 11.95
CA PHE A 121 3.88 0.16 11.65
C PHE A 121 3.20 -0.08 10.31
N ILE A 122 1.89 0.20 10.24
CA ILE A 122 1.09 0.15 9.01
C ILE A 122 0.61 1.55 8.68
N ARG A 123 0.73 1.92 7.43
CA ARG A 123 0.17 3.15 6.87
C ARG A 123 -1.00 2.83 5.94
N ILE A 124 -2.14 3.47 6.16
CA ILE A 124 -3.28 3.44 5.26
C ILE A 124 -3.06 4.52 4.21
N ASP A 125 -2.98 4.14 2.95
CA ASP A 125 -2.84 5.10 1.86
C ASP A 125 -4.18 5.78 1.57
N MET A 126 -4.12 7.06 1.17
CA MET A 126 -5.27 7.81 0.69
C MET A 126 -5.37 7.66 -0.82
N GLU A 127 -6.53 7.26 -1.29
CA GLU A 127 -6.80 7.01 -2.70
C GLU A 127 -7.65 8.13 -3.32
N ASN A 128 -8.69 7.80 -4.08
CA ASN A 128 -9.56 8.78 -4.72
C ASN A 128 -10.55 9.43 -3.73
N SER A 129 -11.26 10.47 -4.20
CA SER A 129 -12.22 11.23 -3.39
C SER A 129 -13.34 10.38 -2.81
N ASP A 130 -13.76 9.34 -3.52
CA ASP A 130 -14.92 8.52 -3.13
C ASP A 130 -14.58 7.61 -1.94
N LEU A 131 -13.29 7.28 -1.76
CA LEU A 131 -12.80 6.48 -0.64
C LEU A 131 -12.33 7.31 0.56
N THR A 132 -12.28 8.65 0.47
CA THR A 132 -11.70 9.50 1.53
C THR A 132 -12.41 9.32 2.87
N ASP A 133 -13.74 9.38 2.91
CA ASP A 133 -14.51 9.24 4.16
C ASP A 133 -14.41 7.82 4.74
N LEU A 134 -14.43 6.80 3.87
CA LEU A 134 -14.21 5.41 4.27
C LEU A 134 -12.82 5.25 4.89
N THR A 135 -11.80 5.82 4.28
CA THR A 135 -10.39 5.69 4.74
C THR A 135 -10.19 6.37 6.10
N ILE A 136 -10.77 7.55 6.31
CA ILE A 136 -10.70 8.24 7.62
C ILE A 136 -11.43 7.43 8.69
N ARG A 137 -12.64 6.92 8.39
CA ARG A 137 -13.39 6.06 9.31
C ARG A 137 -12.61 4.81 9.65
N LEU A 138 -12.01 4.16 8.64
CA LEU A 138 -11.19 2.96 8.81
C LEU A 138 -10.01 3.22 9.74
N TYR A 139 -9.30 4.34 9.56
CA TYR A 139 -8.22 4.75 10.45
C TYR A 139 -8.72 4.92 11.89
N ASN A 140 -9.81 5.65 12.10
CA ASN A 140 -10.36 5.91 13.43
C ASN A 140 -10.73 4.59 14.15
N ASP A 141 -11.40 3.66 13.45
CA ASP A 141 -11.77 2.36 14.02
C ASP A 141 -10.53 1.49 14.36
N LEU A 142 -9.49 1.51 13.52
CA LEU A 142 -8.27 0.75 13.74
C LEU A 142 -7.35 1.39 14.78
N LYS A 143 -7.34 2.71 14.91
CA LYS A 143 -6.58 3.45 15.92
C LYS A 143 -7.02 3.13 17.35
N LEU A 144 -8.29 2.76 17.54
CA LEU A 144 -8.80 2.27 18.83
C LEU A 144 -8.21 0.92 19.25
N ILE A 145 -7.64 0.18 18.29
CA ILE A 145 -7.10 -1.18 18.50
C ILE A 145 -5.58 -1.16 18.67
N SER A 146 -4.89 -0.25 18.00
CA SER A 146 -3.42 -0.20 17.98
C SER A 146 -2.88 1.21 17.69
N GLU A 147 -1.78 1.52 18.34
CA GLU A 147 -0.98 2.73 18.05
C GLU A 147 -0.09 2.56 16.79
N ASN A 148 0.13 1.33 16.34
CA ASN A 148 1.02 1.01 15.21
C ASN A 148 0.34 1.22 13.85
N ILE A 149 -0.51 2.23 13.74
CA ILE A 149 -1.22 2.56 12.50
C ILE A 149 -1.24 4.06 12.26
N GLY A 150 -1.14 4.45 11.00
CA GLY A 150 -1.25 5.83 10.54
C GLY A 150 -2.03 5.93 9.23
N ILE A 151 -2.34 7.14 8.84
CA ILE A 151 -3.08 7.46 7.62
C ILE A 151 -2.33 8.51 6.80
N VAL A 152 -2.42 8.42 5.48
CA VAL A 152 -1.98 9.48 4.57
C VAL A 152 -3.12 10.47 4.35
N LEU A 153 -2.83 11.77 4.44
CA LEU A 153 -3.72 12.84 4.03
C LEU A 153 -3.11 13.62 2.86
N GLN A 154 -3.92 13.95 1.88
CA GLN A 154 -3.47 14.65 0.67
C GLN A 154 -3.56 16.16 0.88
N ALA A 155 -2.42 16.84 1.03
CA ALA A 155 -2.34 18.25 1.38
C ALA A 155 -3.04 19.20 0.39
N TYR A 156 -3.24 18.79 -0.88
CA TYR A 156 -3.87 19.63 -1.91
C TYR A 156 -5.41 19.64 -1.86
N LEU A 157 -6.05 18.77 -1.06
CA LEU A 157 -7.51 18.74 -0.95
C LEU A 157 -8.03 19.86 -0.04
N HIS A 158 -9.08 20.53 -0.45
CA HIS A 158 -9.72 21.59 0.35
C HIS A 158 -10.25 21.14 1.71
N ARG A 159 -10.48 19.84 1.90
CA ARG A 159 -10.98 19.26 3.15
C ARG A 159 -9.89 18.87 4.14
N THR A 160 -8.62 18.77 3.71
CA THR A 160 -7.53 18.18 4.50
C THR A 160 -7.32 18.87 5.84
N GLU A 161 -7.40 20.20 5.89
CA GLU A 161 -7.29 20.95 7.14
C GLU A 161 -8.34 20.52 8.18
N LYS A 162 -9.59 20.28 7.75
CA LYS A 162 -10.66 19.79 8.61
C LYS A 162 -10.48 18.32 8.99
N ASP A 163 -9.94 17.52 8.08
CA ASP A 163 -9.74 16.08 8.30
C ASP A 163 -8.58 15.80 9.27
N ILE A 164 -7.58 16.68 9.35
CA ILE A 164 -6.48 16.60 10.35
C ILE A 164 -6.98 16.81 11.78
N LEU A 165 -8.05 17.58 11.95
CA LEU A 165 -8.60 17.95 13.27
C LEU A 165 -9.63 16.95 13.81
N LYS A 166 -9.94 15.90 13.05
CA LYS A 166 -10.87 14.83 13.45
C LYS A 166 -10.11 13.67 14.10
#